data_cb9ca0d956ecc260be9702ed36d99005
#
_entry.id   cb9ca0d956ecc260be9702ed36d99005
#
_cell.length_a   1.000
_cell.length_b   1.000
_cell.length_c   1.000
_cell.angle_alpha   90.00
_cell.angle_beta   90.00
_cell.angle_gamma   90.00
#
_symmetry.space_group_name_H-M   'P 1'
#
loop_
_entity.id
_entity.type
_entity.pdbx_description
1 polymer ?
#
loop_
_entity_poly.entity_id
_entity_poly.type
_entity_poly.pdbx_seq_one_letter_code
_entity_poly.pdbx_strand_id
1 'polypeptide(L)'
;VDKAEWLMTPQTINAYYNPSTNEICFPAAILQPPFFIPEADDAYNYGAIGATIGHEMTHGFDDQGSQYDKNGNVNDWWTAKDKKNFQTRTKVMANFFNGIELLPGLKINGELTLGENLADNGGLKIAFQAYKNVTKDHPLEKKDGFTADQRFFIAYGYCWGESIRPELLRRYNTTDPHAPARWRVNGALPHIDEWYKAFSIKSSDKMFVPKAKRVDVW
;
A
#
# COMPACT_ATOMS: atom_id res chain seq x y z
N VAL A 1 -9.57 -17.52 -20.13
CA VAL A 1 -8.46 -17.37 -19.21
C VAL A 1 -8.40 -18.62 -18.34
N ASP A 2 -7.22 -19.19 -18.20
CA ASP A 2 -7.00 -20.34 -17.29
C ASP A 2 -6.82 -19.82 -15.85
N LYS A 3 -7.76 -20.14 -14.98
CA LYS A 3 -7.72 -19.73 -13.57
C LYS A 3 -6.77 -20.58 -12.71
N ALA A 4 -6.23 -21.66 -13.25
CA ALA A 4 -5.24 -22.49 -12.56
C ALA A 4 -3.79 -22.07 -12.87
N GLU A 5 -3.60 -21.10 -13.75
CA GLU A 5 -2.29 -20.58 -14.12
C GLU A 5 -1.72 -19.67 -13.02
N TRP A 6 -0.51 -19.97 -12.57
CA TRP A 6 0.24 -19.14 -11.65
C TRP A 6 1.21 -18.23 -12.41
N LEU A 7 1.15 -16.92 -12.13
CA LEU A 7 2.04 -15.93 -12.77
C LEU A 7 3.41 -15.86 -12.09
N MET A 8 3.54 -16.42 -10.89
CA MET A 8 4.79 -16.45 -10.12
C MET A 8 5.06 -17.85 -9.60
N THR A 9 6.34 -18.18 -9.45
CA THR A 9 6.78 -19.45 -8.86
C THR A 9 6.68 -19.41 -7.33
N PRO A 10 6.57 -20.58 -6.63
CA PRO A 10 6.41 -20.62 -5.17
C PRO A 10 7.54 -19.93 -4.38
N GLN A 11 8.75 -19.86 -4.92
CA GLN A 11 9.92 -19.22 -4.30
C GLN A 11 10.02 -17.70 -4.56
N THR A 12 9.08 -17.12 -5.28
CA THR A 12 9.04 -15.67 -5.51
C THR A 12 8.56 -14.97 -4.25
N ILE A 13 9.38 -14.04 -3.71
CA ILE A 13 8.99 -13.20 -2.58
C ILE A 13 8.19 -12.01 -3.12
N ASN A 14 6.93 -12.25 -3.43
CA ASN A 14 5.99 -11.25 -3.93
C ASN A 14 4.56 -11.78 -3.78
N ALA A 15 3.59 -10.93 -4.14
CA ALA A 15 2.18 -11.25 -4.31
C ALA A 15 1.68 -10.59 -5.60
N TYR A 16 0.48 -10.91 -6.05
CA TYR A 16 -0.14 -10.22 -7.16
C TYR A 16 -1.67 -10.30 -7.14
N TYR A 17 -2.30 -9.30 -7.71
CA TYR A 17 -3.69 -9.32 -8.15
C TYR A 17 -3.73 -9.57 -9.68
N ASN A 18 -4.61 -10.47 -10.12
CA ASN A 18 -4.85 -10.68 -11.55
C ASN A 18 -6.26 -10.20 -11.90
N PRO A 19 -6.42 -9.07 -12.61
CA PRO A 19 -7.73 -8.52 -12.95
C PRO A 19 -8.54 -9.41 -13.89
N SER A 20 -7.87 -10.20 -14.75
CA SER A 20 -8.56 -11.07 -15.72
C SER A 20 -9.22 -12.30 -15.10
N THR A 21 -8.76 -12.72 -13.92
CA THR A 21 -9.32 -13.82 -13.13
C THR A 21 -10.02 -13.34 -11.87
N ASN A 22 -9.82 -12.04 -11.51
CA ASN A 22 -10.28 -11.41 -10.28
C ASN A 22 -9.83 -12.19 -9.04
N GLU A 23 -8.55 -12.42 -8.94
CA GLU A 23 -7.93 -13.18 -7.85
C GLU A 23 -6.68 -12.50 -7.29
N ILE A 24 -6.39 -12.75 -6.01
CA ILE A 24 -5.14 -12.41 -5.34
C ILE A 24 -4.35 -13.69 -5.08
N CYS A 25 -3.03 -13.63 -5.28
CA CYS A 25 -2.15 -14.78 -5.14
C CYS A 25 -0.93 -14.45 -4.28
N PHE A 26 -0.59 -15.37 -3.40
CA PHE A 26 0.54 -15.27 -2.47
C PHE A 26 1.43 -16.50 -2.60
N PRO A 27 2.55 -16.45 -3.37
CA PRO A 27 3.55 -17.49 -3.39
C PRO A 27 4.07 -17.79 -1.98
N ALA A 28 4.40 -19.08 -1.71
CA ALA A 28 4.78 -19.49 -0.37
C ALA A 28 5.95 -18.71 0.24
N ALA A 29 6.88 -18.24 -0.60
CA ALA A 29 8.08 -17.53 -0.14
C ALA A 29 7.81 -16.15 0.48
N ILE A 30 6.66 -15.50 0.24
CA ILE A 30 6.36 -14.23 0.93
C ILE A 30 5.92 -14.48 2.39
N LEU A 31 5.47 -15.70 2.74
CA LEU A 31 4.99 -16.06 4.07
C LEU A 31 6.15 -16.38 5.03
N GLN A 32 7.13 -15.48 5.10
CA GLN A 32 8.31 -15.56 5.97
C GLN A 32 8.74 -14.15 6.42
N PRO A 33 9.62 -14.02 7.41
CA PRO A 33 10.14 -12.71 7.79
C PRO A 33 10.75 -11.95 6.60
N PRO A 34 10.56 -10.64 6.49
CA PRO A 34 9.87 -9.76 7.44
C PRO A 34 8.34 -9.68 7.26
N PHE A 35 7.75 -10.31 6.24
CA PHE A 35 6.32 -10.18 5.93
C PHE A 35 5.42 -10.94 6.90
N PHE A 36 5.83 -12.16 7.30
CA PHE A 36 5.05 -12.97 8.23
C PHE A 36 5.96 -13.66 9.26
N ILE A 37 5.61 -13.50 10.54
CA ILE A 37 6.29 -14.13 11.66
C ILE A 37 5.22 -14.79 12.52
N PRO A 38 5.11 -16.15 12.54
CA PRO A 38 4.07 -16.86 13.29
C PRO A 38 4.00 -16.49 14.78
N GLU A 39 5.16 -16.22 15.39
CA GLU A 39 5.29 -15.89 16.81
C GLU A 39 5.11 -14.39 17.13
N ALA A 40 5.01 -13.53 16.11
CA ALA A 40 4.73 -12.11 16.31
C ALA A 40 3.26 -11.88 16.67
N ASP A 41 3.00 -10.75 17.33
CA ASP A 41 1.63 -10.38 17.64
C ASP A 41 0.84 -9.92 16.39
N ASP A 42 -0.48 -9.85 16.53
CA ASP A 42 -1.36 -9.44 15.42
C ASP A 42 -1.01 -8.07 14.87
N ALA A 43 -0.59 -7.12 15.72
CA ALA A 43 -0.21 -5.79 15.24
C ALA A 43 0.93 -5.86 14.23
N TYR A 44 1.94 -6.71 14.47
CA TYR A 44 3.04 -6.92 13.52
C TYR A 44 2.53 -7.56 12.22
N ASN A 45 1.88 -8.72 12.32
CA ASN A 45 1.50 -9.49 11.12
C ASN A 45 0.44 -8.78 10.26
N TYR A 46 -0.49 -8.05 10.87
CA TYR A 46 -1.43 -7.20 10.12
C TYR A 46 -0.75 -5.98 9.49
N GLY A 47 0.27 -5.40 10.15
CA GLY A 47 1.06 -4.31 9.57
C GLY A 47 1.98 -4.74 8.44
N ALA A 48 2.40 -5.99 8.42
CA ALA A 48 3.29 -6.59 7.42
C ALA A 48 2.49 -7.31 6.32
N ILE A 49 2.28 -8.62 6.44
CA ILE A 49 1.57 -9.39 5.41
C ILE A 49 0.10 -8.96 5.27
N GLY A 50 -0.54 -8.51 6.35
CA GLY A 50 -1.91 -7.99 6.28
C GLY A 50 -2.02 -6.77 5.38
N ALA A 51 -1.06 -5.83 5.47
CA ALA A 51 -1.01 -4.68 4.57
C ALA A 51 -0.78 -5.12 3.12
N THR A 52 0.04 -6.15 2.88
CA THR A 52 0.25 -6.72 1.54
C THR A 52 -1.04 -7.37 1.01
N ILE A 53 -1.76 -8.12 1.84
CA ILE A 53 -3.06 -8.70 1.44
C ILE A 53 -4.05 -7.59 1.05
N GLY A 54 -4.15 -6.55 1.87
CA GLY A 54 -5.00 -5.40 1.57
C GLY A 54 -4.58 -4.65 0.31
N HIS A 55 -3.26 -4.57 0.04
CA HIS A 55 -2.68 -4.00 -1.18
C HIS A 55 -3.18 -4.77 -2.43
N GLU A 56 -3.04 -6.09 -2.46
CA GLU A 56 -3.53 -6.89 -3.59
C GLU A 56 -5.04 -6.80 -3.78
N MET A 57 -5.80 -6.75 -2.69
CA MET A 57 -7.25 -6.52 -2.77
C MET A 57 -7.59 -5.15 -3.38
N THR A 58 -6.80 -4.13 -3.05
CA THR A 58 -7.01 -2.75 -3.52
C THR A 58 -6.70 -2.61 -5.01
N HIS A 59 -5.81 -3.43 -5.58
CA HIS A 59 -5.55 -3.44 -7.02
C HIS A 59 -6.79 -3.70 -7.87
N GLY A 60 -7.79 -4.42 -7.34
CA GLY A 60 -9.09 -4.57 -8.02
C GLY A 60 -9.86 -3.27 -8.21
N PHE A 61 -9.45 -2.19 -7.51
CA PHE A 61 -10.13 -0.90 -7.47
C PHE A 61 -9.19 0.28 -7.75
N ASP A 62 -7.94 0.04 -8.15
CA ASP A 62 -7.01 1.08 -8.57
C ASP A 62 -7.35 1.62 -9.98
N ASP A 63 -6.49 2.45 -10.55
CA ASP A 63 -6.70 3.08 -11.86
C ASP A 63 -6.69 2.07 -13.02
N GLN A 64 -6.09 0.89 -12.86
CA GLN A 64 -6.06 -0.17 -13.85
C GLN A 64 -7.12 -1.25 -13.58
N GLY A 65 -7.14 -1.81 -12.35
CA GLY A 65 -8.06 -2.88 -11.98
C GLY A 65 -9.53 -2.44 -12.02
N SER A 66 -9.80 -1.17 -11.72
CA SER A 66 -11.14 -0.60 -11.80
C SER A 66 -11.74 -0.57 -13.21
N GLN A 67 -10.96 -0.88 -14.25
CA GLN A 67 -11.43 -1.03 -15.63
C GLN A 67 -12.00 -2.42 -15.92
N TYR A 68 -11.86 -3.37 -14.99
CA TYR A 68 -12.35 -4.74 -15.12
C TYR A 68 -13.59 -4.94 -14.24
N ASP A 69 -14.54 -5.74 -14.74
CA ASP A 69 -15.66 -6.20 -13.93
C ASP A 69 -15.27 -7.43 -13.09
N LYS A 70 -16.19 -7.86 -12.21
CA LYS A 70 -15.98 -9.02 -11.34
C LYS A 70 -15.73 -10.35 -12.07
N ASN A 71 -15.97 -10.41 -13.36
CA ASN A 71 -15.74 -11.59 -14.20
C ASN A 71 -14.41 -11.53 -14.96
N GLY A 72 -13.64 -10.46 -14.76
CA GLY A 72 -12.35 -10.23 -15.43
C GLY A 72 -12.46 -9.66 -16.85
N ASN A 73 -13.61 -9.14 -17.24
CA ASN A 73 -13.80 -8.50 -18.53
C ASN A 73 -13.51 -7.00 -18.43
N VAL A 74 -12.84 -6.43 -19.43
CA VAL A 74 -12.73 -4.97 -19.56
C VAL A 74 -14.12 -4.40 -19.81
N ASN A 75 -14.66 -3.72 -18.84
CA ASN A 75 -16.03 -3.21 -18.85
C ASN A 75 -16.14 -1.95 -17.97
N ASP A 76 -16.63 -0.86 -18.56
CA ASP A 76 -16.89 0.39 -17.80
C ASP A 76 -18.19 0.24 -16.99
N TRP A 77 -18.07 -0.23 -15.77
CA TRP A 77 -19.19 -0.44 -14.83
C TRP A 77 -19.45 0.78 -13.92
N TRP A 78 -18.66 1.83 -14.05
CA TRP A 78 -18.80 3.03 -13.25
C TRP A 78 -19.99 3.89 -13.66
N THR A 79 -20.66 4.51 -12.69
CA THR A 79 -21.48 5.68 -13.03
C THR A 79 -20.56 6.85 -13.40
N ALA A 80 -21.02 7.75 -14.26
CA ALA A 80 -20.23 8.92 -14.64
C ALA A 80 -19.80 9.78 -13.43
N LYS A 81 -20.68 9.84 -12.40
CA LYS A 81 -20.40 10.54 -11.14
C LYS A 81 -19.28 9.87 -10.35
N ASP A 82 -19.34 8.54 -10.18
CA ASP A 82 -18.35 7.81 -9.39
C ASP A 82 -17.00 7.82 -10.08
N LYS A 83 -16.96 7.63 -11.40
CA LYS A 83 -15.74 7.74 -12.21
C LYS A 83 -15.08 9.10 -12.05
N LYS A 84 -15.86 10.19 -12.13
CA LYS A 84 -15.35 11.56 -11.93
C LYS A 84 -14.82 11.76 -10.51
N ASN A 85 -15.52 11.28 -9.50
CA ASN A 85 -15.09 11.36 -8.11
C ASN A 85 -13.78 10.60 -7.90
N PHE A 86 -13.69 9.37 -8.38
CA PHE A 86 -12.47 8.56 -8.34
C PHE A 86 -11.29 9.29 -8.99
N GLN A 87 -11.45 9.76 -10.23
CA GLN A 87 -10.40 10.51 -10.93
C GLN A 87 -9.96 11.78 -10.19
N THR A 88 -10.88 12.46 -9.53
CA THR A 88 -10.55 13.66 -8.73
C THR A 88 -9.70 13.31 -7.53
N ARG A 89 -10.03 12.21 -6.84
CA ARG A 89 -9.33 11.76 -5.64
C ARG A 89 -7.96 11.15 -5.97
N THR A 90 -7.89 10.33 -7.02
CA THR A 90 -6.64 9.69 -7.45
C THR A 90 -5.62 10.70 -7.96
N LYS A 91 -6.09 11.81 -8.59
CA LYS A 91 -5.21 12.92 -9.00
C LYS A 91 -4.50 13.58 -7.80
N VAL A 92 -5.10 13.59 -6.63
CA VAL A 92 -4.43 14.10 -5.42
C VAL A 92 -3.22 13.24 -5.09
N MET A 93 -3.35 11.90 -5.19
CA MET A 93 -2.24 10.96 -4.98
C MET A 93 -1.13 11.16 -6.02
N ALA A 94 -1.46 11.17 -7.31
CA ALA A 94 -0.48 11.38 -8.37
C ALA A 94 0.30 12.70 -8.17
N ASN A 95 -0.41 13.80 -7.90
CA ASN A 95 0.22 15.10 -7.66
C ASN A 95 1.11 15.12 -6.41
N PHE A 96 0.73 14.41 -5.36
CA PHE A 96 1.55 14.31 -4.15
C PHE A 96 2.88 13.61 -4.47
N PHE A 97 2.86 12.48 -5.16
CA PHE A 97 4.07 11.76 -5.52
C PHE A 97 4.92 12.51 -6.55
N ASN A 98 4.33 13.21 -7.52
CA ASN A 98 5.05 14.09 -8.47
C ASN A 98 5.83 15.22 -7.77
N GLY A 99 5.44 15.58 -6.55
CA GLY A 99 6.15 16.57 -5.74
C GLY A 99 7.42 16.03 -5.08
N ILE A 100 7.62 14.72 -5.02
CA ILE A 100 8.70 14.08 -4.28
C ILE A 100 9.97 14.03 -5.12
N GLU A 101 11.05 14.62 -4.60
CA GLU A 101 12.37 14.56 -5.22
C GLU A 101 13.15 13.35 -4.69
N LEU A 102 13.58 12.48 -5.59
CA LEU A 102 14.37 11.27 -5.28
C LEU A 102 15.87 11.56 -5.21
N LEU A 103 16.34 12.30 -6.17
CA LEU A 103 17.72 12.75 -6.34
C LEU A 103 17.70 14.17 -6.90
N PRO A 104 18.77 14.96 -6.81
CA PRO A 104 18.79 16.31 -7.39
C PRO A 104 18.28 16.34 -8.84
N GLY A 105 17.18 17.04 -9.06
CA GLY A 105 16.52 17.16 -10.36
C GLY A 105 15.72 15.94 -10.84
N LEU A 106 15.62 14.89 -10.04
CA LEU A 106 14.82 13.68 -10.36
C LEU A 106 13.63 13.58 -9.41
N LYS A 107 12.42 13.68 -9.93
CA LYS A 107 11.17 13.48 -9.18
C LYS A 107 10.53 12.14 -9.50
N ILE A 108 9.69 11.65 -8.58
CA ILE A 108 8.83 10.48 -8.84
C ILE A 108 7.87 10.79 -10.00
N ASN A 109 7.62 9.81 -10.85
CA ASN A 109 6.50 9.86 -11.80
C ASN A 109 5.24 9.35 -11.10
N GLY A 110 4.46 10.27 -10.55
CA GLY A 110 3.26 9.94 -9.77
C GLY A 110 2.12 9.34 -10.59
N GLU A 111 2.09 9.56 -11.90
CA GLU A 111 1.15 8.90 -12.80
C GLU A 111 1.55 7.44 -13.06
N LEU A 112 2.83 7.16 -13.26
CA LEU A 112 3.33 5.79 -13.44
C LEU A 112 3.12 4.95 -12.18
N THR A 113 3.31 5.56 -11.01
CA THR A 113 3.22 4.85 -9.72
C THR A 113 1.84 4.93 -9.06
N LEU A 114 0.83 5.45 -9.76
CA LEU A 114 -0.48 5.74 -9.17
C LEU A 114 -1.17 4.50 -8.62
N GLY A 115 -1.27 3.42 -9.40
CA GLY A 115 -1.93 2.18 -9.00
C GLY A 115 -1.33 1.60 -7.73
N GLU A 116 0.00 1.49 -7.70
CA GLU A 116 0.76 0.99 -6.55
C GLU A 116 0.58 1.88 -5.30
N ASN A 117 0.60 3.20 -5.48
CA ASN A 117 0.40 4.13 -4.37
C ASN A 117 -1.03 4.08 -3.80
N LEU A 118 -2.03 3.84 -4.66
CA LEU A 118 -3.42 3.62 -4.25
C LEU A 118 -3.54 2.29 -3.50
N ALA A 119 -2.91 1.23 -4.00
CA ALA A 119 -2.90 -0.09 -3.39
C ALA A 119 -2.24 -0.08 -2.01
N ASP A 120 -1.09 0.59 -1.84
CA ASP A 120 -0.45 0.78 -0.54
C ASP A 120 -1.33 1.55 0.45
N ASN A 121 -1.99 2.62 0.01
CA ASN A 121 -2.86 3.43 0.87
C ASN A 121 -4.12 2.66 1.28
N GLY A 122 -4.80 2.01 0.34
CA GLY A 122 -5.98 1.19 0.60
C GLY A 122 -5.65 -0.02 1.46
N GLY A 123 -4.55 -0.71 1.14
CA GLY A 123 -4.05 -1.87 1.86
C GLY A 123 -3.79 -1.58 3.33
N LEU A 124 -3.11 -0.48 3.63
CA LEU A 124 -2.87 -0.04 5.01
C LEU A 124 -4.18 0.24 5.78
N LYS A 125 -5.14 0.93 5.16
CA LYS A 125 -6.45 1.21 5.80
C LYS A 125 -7.21 -0.07 6.10
N ILE A 126 -7.32 -0.97 5.11
CA ILE A 126 -8.03 -2.25 5.24
C ILE A 126 -7.37 -3.11 6.33
N ALA A 127 -6.05 -3.26 6.28
CA ALA A 127 -5.30 -4.07 7.25
C ALA A 127 -5.41 -3.50 8.66
N PHE A 128 -5.32 -2.17 8.83
CA PHE A 128 -5.48 -1.54 10.14
C PHE A 128 -6.89 -1.77 10.70
N GLN A 129 -7.92 -1.61 9.89
CA GLN A 129 -9.29 -1.87 10.33
C GLN A 129 -9.50 -3.34 10.71
N ALA A 130 -8.96 -4.28 9.92
CA ALA A 130 -9.02 -5.71 10.22
C ALA A 130 -8.29 -6.02 11.53
N TYR A 131 -7.08 -5.48 11.73
CA TYR A 131 -6.35 -5.58 12.99
C TYR A 131 -7.16 -5.07 14.19
N LYS A 132 -7.77 -3.89 14.08
CA LYS A 132 -8.61 -3.34 15.16
C LYS A 132 -9.84 -4.21 15.45
N ASN A 133 -10.43 -4.81 14.43
CA ASN A 133 -11.58 -5.70 14.60
C ASN A 133 -11.19 -6.98 15.37
N VAL A 134 -10.08 -7.60 15.03
CA VAL A 134 -9.59 -8.84 15.67
C VAL A 134 -9.18 -8.60 17.13
N THR A 135 -8.55 -7.47 17.41
CA THR A 135 -8.03 -7.15 18.76
C THR A 135 -9.02 -6.38 19.63
N LYS A 136 -10.27 -6.18 19.16
CA LYS A 136 -11.27 -5.37 19.84
C LYS A 136 -11.56 -5.85 21.28
N ASP A 137 -11.74 -7.15 21.44
CA ASP A 137 -12.12 -7.77 22.72
C ASP A 137 -10.87 -8.20 23.55
N HIS A 138 -9.72 -8.22 22.91
CA HIS A 138 -8.42 -8.56 23.53
C HIS A 138 -7.35 -7.56 23.07
N PRO A 139 -7.38 -6.30 23.58
CA PRO A 139 -6.41 -5.28 23.20
C PRO A 139 -4.98 -5.71 23.52
N LEU A 140 -4.09 -5.51 22.55
CA LEU A 140 -2.67 -5.83 22.73
C LEU A 140 -1.98 -4.79 23.61
N GLU A 141 -1.16 -5.26 24.54
CA GLU A 141 -0.36 -4.41 25.43
C GLU A 141 0.82 -3.73 24.71
N LYS A 142 1.42 -2.75 25.39
CA LYS A 142 2.71 -2.20 24.97
C LYS A 142 3.80 -3.27 25.00
N LYS A 143 4.63 -3.29 23.98
CA LYS A 143 5.79 -4.17 23.89
C LYS A 143 6.97 -3.38 23.30
N ASP A 144 8.17 -3.56 23.86
CA ASP A 144 9.40 -2.90 23.44
C ASP A 144 9.29 -1.35 23.38
N GLY A 145 8.48 -0.77 24.29
CA GLY A 145 8.25 0.68 24.36
C GLY A 145 7.20 1.22 23.40
N PHE A 146 6.64 0.39 22.49
CA PHE A 146 5.66 0.79 21.49
C PHE A 146 4.24 0.30 21.82
N THR A 147 3.24 1.14 21.51
CA THR A 147 1.85 0.68 21.47
C THR A 147 1.63 -0.31 20.34
N ALA A 148 0.55 -1.09 20.40
CA ALA A 148 0.23 -2.03 19.33
C ALA A 148 0.00 -1.31 17.98
N ASP A 149 -0.68 -0.15 17.99
CA ASP A 149 -0.88 0.66 16.78
C ASP A 149 0.46 1.18 16.20
N GLN A 150 1.41 1.56 17.06
CA GLN A 150 2.75 1.92 16.60
C GLN A 150 3.48 0.72 15.98
N ARG A 151 3.39 -0.48 16.60
CA ARG A 151 4.01 -1.70 16.06
C ARG A 151 3.44 -2.08 14.69
N PHE A 152 2.14 -1.88 14.47
CA PHE A 152 1.53 -2.08 13.15
C PHE A 152 2.24 -1.25 12.07
N PHE A 153 2.38 0.05 12.27
CA PHE A 153 3.03 0.92 11.27
C PHE A 153 4.55 0.71 11.19
N ILE A 154 5.21 0.34 12.30
CA ILE A 154 6.63 -0.02 12.29
C ILE A 154 6.86 -1.30 11.48
N ALA A 155 6.00 -2.31 11.64
CA ALA A 155 6.08 -3.56 10.88
C ALA A 155 5.94 -3.31 9.37
N TYR A 156 4.98 -2.47 8.96
CA TYR A 156 4.87 -2.03 7.57
C TYR A 156 6.18 -1.40 7.07
N GLY A 157 6.72 -0.43 7.82
CA GLY A 157 7.99 0.21 7.44
C GLY A 157 9.17 -0.74 7.38
N TYR A 158 9.20 -1.75 8.23
CA TYR A 158 10.27 -2.75 8.28
C TYR A 158 10.31 -3.64 7.04
N CYS A 159 9.14 -4.00 6.49
CA CYS A 159 9.06 -4.80 5.25
C CYS A 159 9.69 -4.11 4.04
N TRP A 160 9.77 -2.77 4.06
CA TRP A 160 10.29 -1.96 2.95
C TRP A 160 11.73 -1.46 3.17
N GLY A 161 12.48 -2.12 4.06
CA GLY A 161 13.91 -1.82 4.26
C GLY A 161 14.71 -2.12 3.00
N GLU A 162 15.17 -1.08 2.29
CA GLU A 162 15.90 -1.18 1.04
C GLU A 162 17.12 -0.25 1.02
N SER A 163 18.16 -0.69 0.33
CA SER A 163 19.29 0.16 -0.10
C SER A 163 19.46 0.03 -1.61
N ILE A 164 19.23 1.11 -2.33
CA ILE A 164 19.27 1.16 -3.80
C ILE A 164 20.33 2.14 -4.29
N ARG A 165 21.08 1.76 -5.33
CA ARG A 165 22.08 2.65 -5.96
C ARG A 165 21.38 3.72 -6.82
N PRO A 166 21.94 4.94 -6.92
CA PRO A 166 21.32 6.02 -7.69
C PRO A 166 21.05 5.68 -9.16
N GLU A 167 21.91 4.89 -9.80
CA GLU A 167 21.76 4.49 -11.21
C GLU A 167 20.53 3.59 -11.39
N LEU A 168 20.34 2.62 -10.49
CA LEU A 168 19.18 1.72 -10.50
C LEU A 168 17.89 2.48 -10.17
N LEU A 169 17.95 3.41 -9.21
CA LEU A 169 16.83 4.28 -8.85
C LEU A 169 16.36 5.13 -10.04
N ARG A 170 17.30 5.69 -10.83
CA ARG A 170 16.98 6.42 -12.07
C ARG A 170 16.28 5.54 -13.09
N ARG A 171 16.74 4.30 -13.26
CA ARG A 171 16.12 3.33 -14.17
C ARG A 171 14.70 2.99 -13.71
N TYR A 172 14.52 2.62 -12.45
CA TYR A 172 13.22 2.22 -11.93
C TYR A 172 12.20 3.35 -11.98
N ASN A 173 12.62 4.60 -11.75
CA ASN A 173 11.71 5.75 -11.85
C ASN A 173 11.04 5.94 -13.24
N THR A 174 11.53 5.24 -14.25
CA THR A 174 10.96 5.27 -15.61
C THR A 174 10.35 3.95 -16.08
N THR A 175 10.63 2.84 -15.40
CA THR A 175 10.25 1.50 -15.87
C THR A 175 9.44 0.70 -14.84
N ASP A 176 9.50 1.07 -13.56
CA ASP A 176 8.84 0.35 -12.48
C ASP A 176 7.58 1.11 -12.03
N PRO A 177 6.41 0.46 -11.99
CA PRO A 177 5.18 1.08 -11.50
C PRO A 177 5.18 1.32 -9.98
N HIS A 178 6.15 0.76 -9.24
CA HIS A 178 6.29 0.99 -7.80
C HIS A 178 7.09 2.25 -7.50
N ALA A 179 6.63 3.04 -6.56
CA ALA A 179 7.48 4.03 -5.93
C ALA A 179 8.65 3.33 -5.20
N PRO A 180 9.84 3.96 -5.09
CA PRO A 180 10.94 3.39 -4.31
C PRO A 180 10.48 3.05 -2.89
N ALA A 181 11.00 1.96 -2.30
CA ALA A 181 10.56 1.39 -1.03
C ALA A 181 10.41 2.43 0.09
N ARG A 182 11.36 3.35 0.21
CA ARG A 182 11.26 4.50 1.14
C ARG A 182 9.97 5.29 0.97
N TRP A 183 9.47 5.44 -0.25
CA TRP A 183 8.30 6.26 -0.55
C TRP A 183 7.00 5.45 -0.57
N ARG A 184 7.07 4.15 -0.70
CA ARG A 184 5.93 3.27 -0.38
C ARG A 184 5.52 3.46 1.10
N VAL A 185 6.50 3.66 1.99
CA VAL A 185 6.25 3.97 3.41
C VAL A 185 5.94 5.45 3.63
N ASN A 186 6.90 6.33 3.32
CA ASN A 186 6.81 7.74 3.67
C ASN A 186 5.84 8.53 2.78
N GLY A 187 5.42 7.97 1.66
CA GLY A 187 4.39 8.52 0.79
C GLY A 187 2.98 8.05 1.17
N ALA A 188 2.81 6.82 1.67
CA ALA A 188 1.50 6.31 2.07
C ALA A 188 1.07 6.77 3.47
N LEU A 189 1.96 6.68 4.47
CA LEU A 189 1.64 6.99 5.87
C LEU A 189 1.04 8.38 6.11
N PRO A 190 1.49 9.47 5.44
CA PRO A 190 0.93 10.81 5.63
C PRO A 190 -0.54 10.94 5.24
N HIS A 191 -1.12 9.94 4.59
CA HIS A 191 -2.54 9.91 4.22
C HIS A 191 -3.40 9.04 5.14
N ILE A 192 -2.82 8.46 6.20
CA ILE A 192 -3.50 7.55 7.14
C ILE A 192 -3.76 8.26 8.47
N ASP A 193 -5.01 8.59 8.78
CA ASP A 193 -5.40 9.32 10.00
C ASP A 193 -4.96 8.58 11.28
N GLU A 194 -4.98 7.25 11.29
CA GLU A 194 -4.58 6.39 12.39
C GLU A 194 -3.09 6.48 12.70
N TRP A 195 -2.25 6.66 11.69
CA TRP A 195 -0.82 6.90 11.88
C TRP A 195 -0.55 8.20 12.64
N TYR A 196 -1.31 9.27 12.31
CA TYR A 196 -1.22 10.54 13.06
C TYR A 196 -1.54 10.36 14.54
N LYS A 197 -2.57 9.55 14.85
CA LYS A 197 -2.96 9.25 16.23
C LYS A 197 -1.89 8.42 16.94
N ALA A 198 -1.40 7.35 16.29
CA ALA A 198 -0.43 6.43 16.87
C ALA A 198 0.88 7.12 17.27
N PHE A 199 1.36 8.07 16.46
CA PHE A 199 2.62 8.77 16.69
C PHE A 199 2.46 10.22 17.18
N SER A 200 1.24 10.67 17.44
CA SER A 200 0.94 12.04 17.90
C SER A 200 1.54 13.13 16.95
N ILE A 201 1.44 12.89 15.64
CA ILE A 201 2.02 13.76 14.61
C ILE A 201 1.35 15.15 14.66
N LYS A 202 2.18 16.18 14.66
CA LYS A 202 1.78 17.59 14.73
C LYS A 202 2.05 18.31 13.41
N SER A 203 1.43 19.47 13.23
CA SER A 203 1.62 20.31 12.04
C SER A 203 3.05 20.81 11.84
N SER A 204 3.90 20.78 12.88
CA SER A 204 5.32 21.10 12.82
C SER A 204 6.20 19.97 12.30
N ASP A 205 5.68 18.73 12.20
CA ASP A 205 6.47 17.57 11.82
C ASP A 205 6.64 17.48 10.29
N LYS A 206 7.82 17.04 9.85
CA LYS A 206 8.20 17.04 8.42
C LYS A 206 7.27 16.24 7.52
N MET A 207 6.67 15.17 8.03
CA MET A 207 5.78 14.30 7.26
C MET A 207 4.30 14.70 7.41
N PHE A 208 4.01 15.84 8.06
CA PHE A 208 2.64 16.30 8.23
C PHE A 208 2.03 16.73 6.89
N VAL A 209 0.89 16.16 6.55
CA VAL A 209 0.03 16.59 5.44
C VAL A 209 -1.31 17.06 6.03
N PRO A 210 -1.76 18.30 5.74
CA PRO A 210 -3.06 18.78 6.20
C PRO A 210 -4.20 17.86 5.77
N LYS A 211 -5.17 17.63 6.66
CA LYS A 211 -6.27 16.67 6.40
C LYS A 211 -6.97 16.89 5.06
N ALA A 212 -7.20 18.15 4.68
CA ALA A 212 -7.83 18.50 3.41
C ALA A 212 -6.99 18.15 2.16
N LYS A 213 -5.71 17.79 2.34
CA LYS A 213 -4.80 17.37 1.27
C LYS A 213 -4.46 15.87 1.33
N ARG A 214 -5.02 15.14 2.30
CA ARG A 214 -4.85 13.69 2.38
C ARG A 214 -5.72 13.01 1.35
N VAL A 215 -5.20 11.91 0.85
CA VAL A 215 -5.96 11.05 -0.07
C VAL A 215 -6.97 10.24 0.72
N ASP A 216 -8.20 10.24 0.27
CA ASP A 216 -9.29 9.45 0.79
C ASP A 216 -10.11 8.97 -0.40
N VAL A 217 -9.70 7.84 -0.96
CA VAL A 217 -10.29 7.29 -2.18
C VAL A 217 -11.48 6.40 -1.84
N TRP A 218 -11.33 5.60 -0.79
CA TRP A 218 -12.29 4.58 -0.35
C TRP A 218 -12.93 4.94 0.98
#